data_7c91c3057e5caecbf334aec60d608e22
#
_entry.id   7c91c3057e5caecbf334aec60d608e22
#
_cell.length_a   1.000
_cell.length_b   1.000
_cell.length_c   1.000
_cell.angle_alpha   90.00
_cell.angle_beta   90.00
_cell.angle_gamma   90.00
#
_symmetry.space_group_name_H-M   'P 1'
#
loop_
_entity.id
_entity.type
_entity.pdbx_description
1 polymer ?
#
loop_
_entity_poly.entity_id
_entity_poly.type
_entity_poly.pdbx_seq_one_letter_code
_entity_poly.pdbx_strand_id
1 'polypeptide(L)'
;MESNFLFGAVYIIEQDYTDEEMRRDLANMRDCGFNLITLWPIGNAWLAKSSHEWVFSKTRYVLDLCQELGMKAILQLFGQNQAQEFMPDSACTSEMEYGDQYGPWYNVDCMWANLNHPVVRDYFDTYFREAITALKGHPAVYGWDVFNEAHFRSDDEWTTRKYQEWLREKYGTIEKLNKEWYRRYESFEQVRPEMRRAPYSIWSSLLPAVEYEKFRSVNVTEICRFLYDTARKYDDAHPIIVDGTSSAVVAQDVTMRNNDEFETAYVPDIYGATFYPKSWGRNYKDTPWTLSMYFSIPAGAARKAHKPYFVNELQTHTQSVLTPGSEVNCEELVSWTLMCIFTGLSGMQLWRWRPFLHGYQATGRGLTLMDGTPNERAEAMSSLMRVIRSN
;
A
#
# COMPACT_ATOMS: atom_id res chain seq x y z
N MET A 1 14.36 13.42 -26.77
CA MET A 1 13.40 12.36 -26.33
C MET A 1 12.65 12.94 -25.13
N GLU A 2 11.36 13.19 -25.27
CA GLU A 2 10.56 13.51 -24.07
C GLU A 2 10.70 12.31 -23.14
N SER A 3 11.27 12.56 -21.96
CA SER A 3 11.42 11.52 -20.94
C SER A 3 10.01 11.11 -20.50
N ASN A 4 9.59 9.92 -20.86
CA ASN A 4 8.31 9.32 -20.42
C ASN A 4 8.31 8.96 -18.92
N PHE A 5 9.16 9.63 -18.14
CA PHE A 5 9.24 9.40 -16.70
C PHE A 5 7.94 9.83 -16.01
N LEU A 6 7.30 8.87 -15.38
CA LEU A 6 6.06 9.09 -14.66
C LEU A 6 6.35 9.66 -13.27
N PHE A 7 5.90 10.89 -13.03
CA PHE A 7 6.13 11.60 -11.79
C PHE A 7 4.87 12.32 -11.33
N GLY A 8 4.51 12.15 -10.08
CA GLY A 8 3.29 12.73 -9.57
C GLY A 8 3.14 12.69 -8.06
N ALA A 9 1.91 12.71 -7.63
CA ALA A 9 1.55 12.60 -6.22
C ALA A 9 0.25 11.83 -6.02
N VAL A 10 0.08 11.29 -4.83
CA VAL A 10 -1.19 10.73 -4.41
C VAL A 10 -2.21 11.85 -4.26
N TYR A 11 -3.38 11.64 -4.84
CA TYR A 11 -4.53 12.53 -4.78
C TYR A 11 -5.73 11.82 -4.17
N ILE A 12 -6.16 12.33 -3.03
CA ILE A 12 -7.30 11.78 -2.28
C ILE A 12 -8.53 12.64 -2.58
N ILE A 13 -9.62 12.00 -2.99
CA ILE A 13 -10.91 12.68 -3.12
C ILE A 13 -11.59 12.64 -1.76
N GLU A 14 -11.63 13.77 -1.04
CA GLU A 14 -12.46 13.88 0.15
C GLU A 14 -13.88 14.32 -0.23
N GLN A 15 -14.86 13.88 0.55
CA GLN A 15 -16.30 14.11 0.25
C GLN A 15 -16.66 15.59 0.11
N ASP A 16 -15.93 16.46 0.80
CA ASP A 16 -16.17 17.91 0.84
C ASP A 16 -15.51 18.68 -0.32
N TYR A 17 -14.72 17.99 -1.18
CA TYR A 17 -14.09 18.69 -2.30
C TYR A 17 -15.08 19.05 -3.39
N THR A 18 -15.06 20.33 -3.78
CA THR A 18 -15.81 20.83 -4.93
C THR A 18 -15.14 20.45 -6.26
N ASP A 19 -15.93 20.49 -7.33
CA ASP A 19 -15.41 20.25 -8.69
C ASP A 19 -14.35 21.30 -9.11
N GLU A 20 -14.52 22.56 -8.67
CA GLU A 20 -13.58 23.65 -8.90
C GLU A 20 -12.26 23.43 -8.16
N GLU A 21 -12.31 22.93 -6.94
CA GLU A 21 -11.11 22.61 -6.16
C GLU A 21 -10.32 21.47 -6.82
N MET A 22 -11.00 20.39 -7.23
CA MET A 22 -10.35 19.28 -7.90
C MET A 22 -9.73 19.71 -9.24
N ARG A 23 -10.41 20.55 -10.02
CA ARG A 23 -9.88 21.12 -11.26
C ARG A 23 -8.64 21.98 -11.03
N ARG A 24 -8.68 22.86 -10.03
CA ARG A 24 -7.54 23.70 -9.64
C ARG A 24 -6.35 22.86 -9.20
N ASP A 25 -6.59 21.85 -8.36
CA ASP A 25 -5.53 20.99 -7.83
C ASP A 25 -4.80 20.24 -8.95
N LEU A 26 -5.53 19.65 -9.88
CA LEU A 26 -4.92 18.93 -11.01
C LEU A 26 -4.23 19.87 -12.01
N ALA A 27 -4.78 21.06 -12.22
CA ALA A 27 -4.10 22.09 -13.03
C ALA A 27 -2.77 22.53 -12.39
N ASN A 28 -2.76 22.76 -11.07
CA ASN A 28 -1.55 23.08 -10.33
C ASN A 28 -0.52 21.93 -10.37
N MET A 29 -0.96 20.67 -10.25
CA MET A 29 -0.08 19.51 -10.41
C MET A 29 0.58 19.49 -11.78
N ARG A 30 -0.21 19.64 -12.85
CA ARG A 30 0.30 19.72 -14.22
C ARG A 30 1.30 20.86 -14.39
N ASP A 31 1.00 22.05 -13.84
CA ASP A 31 1.89 23.24 -13.93
C ASP A 31 3.18 23.07 -13.13
N CYS A 32 3.15 22.29 -12.05
CA CYS A 32 4.34 21.79 -11.36
C CYS A 32 5.12 20.72 -12.14
N GLY A 33 4.62 20.30 -13.31
CA GLY A 33 5.27 19.30 -14.15
C GLY A 33 4.94 17.86 -13.78
N PHE A 34 3.89 17.61 -13.01
CA PHE A 34 3.43 16.26 -12.72
C PHE A 34 2.58 15.73 -13.89
N ASN A 35 2.72 14.45 -14.20
CA ASN A 35 2.00 13.76 -15.28
C ASN A 35 1.28 12.50 -14.85
N LEU A 36 1.32 12.19 -13.54
CA LEU A 36 0.72 11.00 -12.95
C LEU A 36 0.08 11.36 -11.61
N ILE A 37 -1.03 10.71 -11.29
CA ILE A 37 -1.59 10.67 -9.94
C ILE A 37 -1.85 9.22 -9.52
N THR A 38 -1.79 8.91 -8.24
CA THR A 38 -2.54 7.79 -7.65
C THR A 38 -3.81 8.34 -7.04
N LEU A 39 -4.94 7.80 -7.44
CA LEU A 39 -6.25 8.28 -7.07
C LEU A 39 -6.95 7.30 -6.13
N TRP A 40 -7.49 7.80 -5.03
CA TRP A 40 -8.38 7.12 -4.11
C TRP A 40 -9.23 8.10 -3.29
N PRO A 41 -10.35 7.65 -2.68
CA PRO A 41 -10.98 6.36 -2.94
C PRO A 41 -11.53 6.25 -4.36
N ILE A 42 -11.61 5.04 -4.90
CA ILE A 42 -12.18 4.81 -6.24
C ILE A 42 -13.70 4.79 -6.19
N GLY A 43 -14.27 4.15 -5.19
CA GLY A 43 -15.69 4.23 -4.90
C GLY A 43 -16.04 5.53 -4.19
N ASN A 44 -17.17 6.10 -4.53
CA ASN A 44 -17.69 7.33 -3.93
C ASN A 44 -18.93 6.99 -3.10
N ALA A 45 -18.75 6.16 -2.08
CA ALA A 45 -19.85 5.58 -1.28
C ALA A 45 -20.74 6.63 -0.60
N TRP A 46 -20.19 7.79 -0.25
CA TRP A 46 -20.98 8.90 0.30
C TRP A 46 -22.02 9.48 -0.66
N LEU A 47 -21.96 9.14 -1.96
CA LEU A 47 -22.96 9.50 -2.96
C LEU A 47 -23.95 8.37 -3.26
N ALA A 48 -23.72 7.17 -2.72
CA ALA A 48 -24.57 6.03 -2.93
C ALA A 48 -25.88 6.15 -2.12
N LYS A 49 -26.98 5.70 -2.72
CA LYS A 49 -28.30 5.69 -2.07
C LYS A 49 -28.55 4.44 -1.22
N SER A 50 -27.72 3.45 -1.40
CA SER A 50 -27.75 2.19 -0.65
C SER A 50 -26.40 1.49 -0.66
N SER A 51 -26.18 0.55 0.25
CA SER A 51 -24.95 -0.27 0.33
C SER A 51 -24.74 -1.22 -0.88
N HIS A 52 -25.71 -1.28 -1.79
CA HIS A 52 -25.62 -2.09 -3.01
C HIS A 52 -25.37 -1.25 -4.28
N GLU A 53 -25.31 0.06 -4.15
CA GLU A 53 -25.08 0.97 -5.25
C GLU A 53 -23.59 1.33 -5.34
N TRP A 54 -22.97 1.05 -6.49
CA TRP A 54 -21.59 1.41 -6.79
C TRP A 54 -21.54 2.74 -7.53
N VAL A 55 -20.94 3.75 -6.91
CA VAL A 55 -20.84 5.10 -7.46
C VAL A 55 -19.39 5.46 -7.73
N PHE A 56 -19.10 5.90 -8.97
CA PHE A 56 -17.75 6.28 -9.41
C PHE A 56 -17.75 7.67 -10.07
N SER A 57 -18.76 8.49 -9.83
CA SER A 57 -18.96 9.77 -10.56
C SER A 57 -17.84 10.78 -10.31
N LYS A 58 -17.38 10.93 -9.08
CA LYS A 58 -16.24 11.82 -8.75
C LYS A 58 -14.92 11.28 -9.29
N THR A 59 -14.73 9.98 -9.23
CA THR A 59 -13.56 9.31 -9.84
C THR A 59 -13.52 9.56 -11.35
N ARG A 60 -14.64 9.39 -12.05
CA ARG A 60 -14.72 9.71 -13.49
C ARG A 60 -14.42 11.18 -13.78
N TYR A 61 -14.96 12.09 -12.97
CA TYR A 61 -14.69 13.51 -13.12
C TYR A 61 -13.18 13.83 -13.00
N VAL A 62 -12.50 13.25 -12.03
CA VAL A 62 -11.05 13.42 -11.89
C VAL A 62 -10.29 12.80 -13.07
N LEU A 63 -10.74 11.65 -13.59
CA LEU A 63 -10.15 11.05 -14.79
C LEU A 63 -10.35 11.93 -16.03
N ASP A 64 -11.54 12.55 -16.20
CA ASP A 64 -11.80 13.52 -17.27
C ASP A 64 -10.82 14.70 -17.20
N LEU A 65 -10.60 15.22 -15.99
CA LEU A 65 -9.62 16.28 -15.77
C LEU A 65 -8.19 15.83 -16.10
N CYS A 66 -7.81 14.62 -15.70
CA CYS A 66 -6.51 14.05 -16.07
C CYS A 66 -6.35 13.97 -17.59
N GLN A 67 -7.37 13.53 -18.30
CA GLN A 67 -7.35 13.48 -19.77
C GLN A 67 -7.22 14.87 -20.39
N GLU A 68 -8.01 15.84 -19.94
CA GLU A 68 -7.92 17.23 -20.40
C GLU A 68 -6.51 17.82 -20.23
N LEU A 69 -5.84 17.47 -19.12
CA LEU A 69 -4.54 17.98 -18.74
C LEU A 69 -3.36 17.12 -19.26
N GLY A 70 -3.61 16.04 -19.98
CA GLY A 70 -2.60 15.12 -20.49
C GLY A 70 -1.89 14.31 -19.39
N MET A 71 -2.55 14.09 -18.25
CA MET A 71 -2.07 13.31 -17.12
C MET A 71 -2.62 11.89 -17.15
N LYS A 72 -1.98 10.99 -16.42
CA LYS A 72 -2.42 9.61 -16.19
C LYS A 72 -2.79 9.38 -14.73
N ALA A 73 -3.59 8.36 -14.46
CA ALA A 73 -4.00 7.97 -13.13
C ALA A 73 -3.79 6.47 -12.89
N ILE A 74 -3.12 6.14 -11.79
CA ILE A 74 -3.19 4.82 -11.17
C ILE A 74 -4.42 4.85 -10.26
N LEU A 75 -5.26 3.84 -10.37
CA LEU A 75 -6.46 3.71 -9.55
C LEU A 75 -6.19 2.70 -8.44
N GLN A 76 -6.17 3.18 -7.20
CA GLN A 76 -5.94 2.35 -6.04
C GLN A 76 -7.22 1.64 -5.60
N LEU A 77 -7.32 0.36 -5.93
CA LEU A 77 -8.49 -0.46 -5.63
C LEU A 77 -8.53 -0.91 -4.17
N PHE A 78 -7.38 -1.21 -3.59
CA PHE A 78 -7.28 -1.59 -2.20
C PHE A 78 -6.19 -0.81 -1.48
N GLY A 79 -6.61 0.13 -0.70
CA GLY A 79 -5.85 0.77 0.36
C GLY A 79 -6.54 0.49 1.68
N GLN A 80 -5.97 0.98 2.73
CA GLN A 80 -6.32 0.57 4.08
C GLN A 80 -7.80 0.72 4.48
N ASN A 81 -8.63 1.52 3.84
CA ASN A 81 -10.00 1.78 4.29
C ASN A 81 -11.08 1.68 3.20
N GLN A 82 -10.71 1.42 1.97
CA GLN A 82 -11.63 1.65 0.83
C GLN A 82 -12.71 0.59 0.66
N ALA A 83 -12.38 -0.65 1.01
CA ALA A 83 -13.31 -1.75 0.86
C ALA A 83 -14.55 -1.59 1.75
N GLN A 84 -14.40 -0.91 2.88
CA GLN A 84 -15.50 -0.77 3.83
C GLN A 84 -16.57 0.22 3.45
N GLU A 85 -16.28 1.18 2.59
CA GLU A 85 -17.27 2.13 2.12
C GLU A 85 -18.49 1.42 1.50
N PHE A 86 -18.28 0.22 0.96
CA PHE A 86 -19.34 -0.57 0.33
C PHE A 86 -19.62 -1.90 1.02
N MET A 87 -18.87 -2.24 2.07
CA MET A 87 -19.14 -3.48 2.82
C MET A 87 -20.42 -3.33 3.62
N PRO A 88 -21.36 -4.25 3.49
CA PRO A 88 -22.55 -4.25 4.36
C PRO A 88 -22.13 -4.59 5.79
N ASP A 89 -22.81 -4.00 6.79
CA ASP A 89 -22.54 -4.24 8.22
C ASP A 89 -22.50 -5.72 8.58
N SER A 90 -23.30 -6.54 7.89
CA SER A 90 -23.32 -8.00 8.07
C SER A 90 -22.01 -8.70 7.65
N ALA A 91 -21.19 -8.05 6.85
CA ALA A 91 -19.87 -8.54 6.46
C ALA A 91 -18.74 -7.97 7.33
N CYS A 92 -19.03 -6.98 8.18
CA CYS A 92 -18.10 -6.39 9.13
C CYS A 92 -18.21 -7.08 10.51
N THR A 93 -17.98 -8.39 10.55
CA THR A 93 -17.94 -9.13 11.80
C THR A 93 -16.50 -9.30 12.28
N SER A 94 -16.31 -9.57 13.56
CA SER A 94 -14.98 -9.80 14.14
C SER A 94 -14.21 -10.95 13.48
N GLU A 95 -14.90 -11.89 12.86
CA GLU A 95 -14.31 -13.00 12.10
C GLU A 95 -13.81 -12.55 10.71
N MET A 96 -14.39 -11.48 10.17
CA MET A 96 -14.07 -10.90 8.87
C MET A 96 -13.14 -9.70 9.00
N GLU A 97 -12.93 -9.23 10.21
CA GLU A 97 -11.98 -8.17 10.51
C GLU A 97 -10.59 -8.76 10.73
N TYR A 98 -9.64 -8.06 10.19
CA TYR A 98 -8.24 -8.31 10.48
C TYR A 98 -7.89 -7.76 11.88
N GLY A 99 -7.60 -8.62 12.81
CA GLY A 99 -7.18 -8.24 14.15
C GLY A 99 -5.66 -8.19 14.26
N ASP A 100 -5.07 -7.00 14.33
CA ASP A 100 -3.70 -6.89 14.81
C ASP A 100 -3.68 -6.72 16.33
N GLN A 101 -3.15 -7.71 17.04
CA GLN A 101 -3.05 -7.69 18.50
C GLN A 101 -1.92 -6.82 19.05
N TYR A 102 -1.19 -6.07 18.21
CA TYR A 102 0.02 -5.35 18.63
C TYR A 102 -0.20 -3.95 19.22
N GLY A 103 -1.43 -3.54 19.42
CA GLY A 103 -1.76 -2.34 20.15
C GLY A 103 -2.66 -1.35 19.43
N PRO A 104 -3.09 -0.30 20.12
CA PRO A 104 -4.09 0.65 19.62
C PRO A 104 -3.65 1.43 18.38
N TRP A 105 -2.37 1.45 18.06
CA TRP A 105 -1.81 2.17 16.92
C TRP A 105 -2.13 1.50 15.58
N TYR A 106 -2.30 0.18 15.55
CA TYR A 106 -2.60 -0.59 14.35
C TYR A 106 -4.08 -0.71 14.06
N ASN A 107 -4.91 -0.54 15.08
CA ASN A 107 -6.36 -0.49 14.93
C ASN A 107 -6.87 0.84 14.36
N VAL A 108 -6.03 1.86 14.29
CA VAL A 108 -6.42 3.19 13.79
C VAL A 108 -6.32 3.29 12.28
N ASP A 109 -5.36 2.57 11.69
CA ASP A 109 -5.18 2.54 10.23
C ASP A 109 -6.02 1.48 9.54
N CYS A 110 -6.68 0.64 10.33
CA CYS A 110 -6.83 -0.69 9.91
C CYS A 110 -8.23 -1.13 10.08
N MET A 111 -8.93 -0.96 9.04
CA MET A 111 -10.18 -1.58 8.93
C MET A 111 -10.03 -2.74 8.00
N TRP A 112 -9.92 -3.91 8.54
CA TRP A 112 -9.31 -4.94 7.82
C TRP A 112 -10.26 -5.99 7.48
N ALA A 113 -10.47 -6.00 6.24
CA ALA A 113 -11.00 -7.15 5.58
C ALA A 113 -10.05 -8.33 5.79
N ASN A 114 -10.52 -9.37 6.42
CA ASN A 114 -9.80 -10.64 6.52
C ASN A 114 -9.73 -11.30 5.15
N LEU A 115 -8.67 -11.03 4.38
CA LEU A 115 -8.48 -11.55 3.03
C LEU A 115 -8.27 -13.07 2.96
N ASN A 116 -8.27 -13.77 4.09
CA ASN A 116 -8.36 -15.22 4.14
C ASN A 116 -9.81 -15.72 4.26
N HIS A 117 -10.75 -14.84 4.63
CA HIS A 117 -12.15 -15.21 4.77
C HIS A 117 -12.85 -15.29 3.40
N PRO A 118 -13.57 -16.36 3.06
CA PRO A 118 -14.20 -16.53 1.75
C PRO A 118 -15.16 -15.40 1.37
N VAL A 119 -16.01 -14.99 2.31
CA VAL A 119 -17.00 -13.90 2.08
C VAL A 119 -16.29 -12.59 1.74
N VAL A 120 -15.16 -12.31 2.36
CA VAL A 120 -14.36 -11.12 2.06
C VAL A 120 -13.73 -11.24 0.67
N ARG A 121 -13.26 -12.43 0.28
CA ARG A 121 -12.74 -12.65 -1.08
C ARG A 121 -13.82 -12.47 -2.15
N ASP A 122 -15.02 -12.98 -1.92
CA ASP A 122 -16.17 -12.78 -2.83
C ASP A 122 -16.56 -11.30 -2.94
N TYR A 123 -16.49 -10.58 -1.82
CA TYR A 123 -16.70 -9.13 -1.83
C TYR A 123 -15.65 -8.40 -2.68
N PHE A 124 -14.37 -8.72 -2.53
CA PHE A 124 -13.31 -8.10 -3.34
C PHE A 124 -13.43 -8.47 -4.83
N ASP A 125 -13.83 -9.68 -5.16
CA ASP A 125 -14.11 -10.07 -6.56
C ASP A 125 -15.24 -9.21 -7.15
N THR A 126 -16.30 -9.00 -6.39
CA THR A 126 -17.42 -8.12 -6.79
C THR A 126 -16.98 -6.67 -6.92
N TYR A 127 -16.28 -6.14 -5.94
CA TYR A 127 -15.81 -4.75 -5.96
C TYR A 127 -14.87 -4.49 -7.15
N PHE A 128 -13.90 -5.35 -7.38
CA PHE A 128 -12.97 -5.20 -8.50
C PHE A 128 -13.69 -5.30 -9.84
N ARG A 129 -14.66 -6.22 -9.97
CA ARG A 129 -15.50 -6.29 -11.17
C ARG A 129 -16.20 -4.96 -11.44
N GLU A 130 -16.90 -4.42 -10.47
CA GLU A 130 -17.66 -3.18 -10.62
C GLU A 130 -16.75 -1.98 -10.94
N ALA A 131 -15.67 -1.80 -10.16
CA ALA A 131 -14.75 -0.69 -10.36
C ALA A 131 -14.00 -0.77 -11.70
N ILE A 132 -13.41 -1.90 -12.00
CA ILE A 132 -12.62 -2.09 -13.21
C ILE A 132 -13.52 -1.99 -14.47
N THR A 133 -14.67 -2.65 -14.46
CA THR A 133 -15.60 -2.59 -15.61
C THR A 133 -16.10 -1.18 -15.84
N ALA A 134 -16.34 -0.42 -14.77
CA ALA A 134 -16.80 0.96 -14.89
C ALA A 134 -15.74 1.93 -15.43
N LEU A 135 -14.44 1.67 -15.19
CA LEU A 135 -13.39 2.69 -15.36
C LEU A 135 -12.32 2.33 -16.38
N LYS A 136 -12.07 1.05 -16.68
CA LYS A 136 -10.97 0.60 -17.56
C LYS A 136 -10.97 1.18 -18.99
N GLY A 137 -12.13 1.59 -19.49
CA GLY A 137 -12.23 2.22 -20.82
C GLY A 137 -11.82 3.69 -20.86
N HIS A 138 -11.47 4.29 -19.71
CA HIS A 138 -11.14 5.70 -19.67
C HIS A 138 -9.66 5.94 -20.07
N PRO A 139 -9.39 6.87 -21.04
CA PRO A 139 -8.03 7.05 -21.58
C PRO A 139 -6.96 7.50 -20.58
N ALA A 140 -7.37 8.14 -19.47
CA ALA A 140 -6.45 8.58 -18.42
C ALA A 140 -6.02 7.45 -17.50
N VAL A 141 -6.69 6.30 -17.47
CA VAL A 141 -6.28 5.16 -16.65
C VAL A 141 -4.91 4.66 -17.10
N TYR A 142 -3.97 4.59 -16.18
CA TYR A 142 -2.65 3.99 -16.41
C TYR A 142 -2.62 2.54 -15.94
N GLY A 143 -3.16 2.26 -14.75
CA GLY A 143 -3.14 0.94 -14.15
C GLY A 143 -3.91 0.88 -12.83
N TRP A 144 -3.86 -0.28 -12.23
CA TRP A 144 -4.59 -0.63 -10.99
C TRP A 144 -3.60 -0.94 -9.89
N ASP A 145 -3.67 -0.24 -8.78
CA ASP A 145 -3.00 -0.63 -7.55
C ASP A 145 -3.98 -1.49 -6.73
N VAL A 146 -3.64 -2.78 -6.61
CA VAL A 146 -4.55 -3.75 -6.02
C VAL A 146 -4.25 -4.03 -4.56
N PHE A 147 -3.11 -3.62 -4.04
CA PHE A 147 -2.78 -3.71 -2.63
C PHE A 147 -1.71 -2.70 -2.23
N ASN A 148 -2.16 -1.59 -1.67
CA ASN A 148 -1.27 -0.60 -1.08
C ASN A 148 -0.66 -1.12 0.23
N GLU A 149 0.66 -1.00 0.36
CA GLU A 149 1.41 -1.39 1.56
C GLU A 149 1.09 -2.82 2.03
N ALA A 150 1.20 -3.76 1.12
CA ALA A 150 0.80 -5.15 1.32
C ALA A 150 1.36 -5.76 2.61
N HIS A 151 0.47 -6.06 3.54
CA HIS A 151 0.76 -6.77 4.78
C HIS A 151 -0.49 -7.47 5.28
N PHE A 152 -0.33 -8.53 6.06
CA PHE A 152 -1.47 -9.23 6.66
C PHE A 152 -1.04 -10.02 7.89
N ARG A 153 -1.83 -9.93 8.93
CA ARG A 153 -1.62 -10.69 10.15
C ARG A 153 -2.94 -10.98 10.84
N SER A 154 -3.23 -12.25 11.05
CA SER A 154 -4.42 -12.67 11.78
C SER A 154 -4.21 -14.04 12.43
N ASP A 155 -4.89 -14.31 13.53
CA ASP A 155 -4.98 -15.60 14.20
C ASP A 155 -6.40 -16.19 14.15
N ASP A 156 -7.23 -15.64 13.26
CA ASP A 156 -8.58 -16.15 13.01
C ASP A 156 -8.59 -17.59 12.50
N GLU A 157 -9.77 -18.19 12.47
CA GLU A 157 -9.92 -19.59 12.10
C GLU A 157 -9.46 -19.89 10.65
N TRP A 158 -9.73 -18.99 9.71
CA TRP A 158 -9.36 -19.17 8.30
C TRP A 158 -7.85 -19.09 8.10
N THR A 159 -7.22 -18.10 8.72
CA THR A 159 -5.76 -17.95 8.71
C THR A 159 -5.09 -19.13 9.43
N THR A 160 -5.66 -19.56 10.55
CA THR A 160 -5.17 -20.72 11.30
C THR A 160 -5.22 -22.00 10.47
N ARG A 161 -6.31 -22.25 9.74
CA ARG A 161 -6.42 -23.42 8.84
C ARG A 161 -5.37 -23.41 7.74
N LYS A 162 -5.17 -22.26 7.09
CA LYS A 162 -4.10 -22.11 6.08
C LYS A 162 -2.71 -22.38 6.66
N TYR A 163 -2.45 -21.88 7.87
CA TYR A 163 -1.19 -22.15 8.57
C TYR A 163 -0.99 -23.63 8.85
N GLN A 164 -2.02 -24.31 9.31
CA GLN A 164 -1.99 -25.76 9.56
C GLN A 164 -1.76 -26.56 8.28
N GLU A 165 -2.36 -26.16 7.16
CA GLU A 165 -2.12 -26.76 5.84
C GLU A 165 -0.68 -26.55 5.38
N TRP A 166 -0.17 -25.34 5.49
CA TRP A 166 1.22 -25.00 5.16
C TRP A 166 2.22 -25.82 5.99
N LEU A 167 1.95 -25.99 7.30
CA LEU A 167 2.78 -26.84 8.16
C LEU A 167 2.70 -28.32 7.75
N ARG A 168 1.52 -28.80 7.37
CA ARG A 168 1.31 -30.18 6.90
C ARG A 168 2.12 -30.44 5.64
N GLU A 169 2.10 -29.53 4.69
CA GLU A 169 2.90 -29.64 3.47
C GLU A 169 4.40 -29.64 3.78
N LYS A 170 4.83 -28.79 4.68
CA LYS A 170 6.24 -28.63 5.04
C LYS A 170 6.81 -29.80 5.84
N TYR A 171 6.09 -30.26 6.84
CA TYR A 171 6.58 -31.28 7.76
C TYR A 171 6.15 -32.71 7.39
N GLY A 172 5.07 -32.86 6.65
CA GLY A 172 4.50 -34.13 6.25
C GLY A 172 3.76 -34.85 7.38
N THR A 173 4.36 -34.98 8.57
CA THR A 173 3.71 -35.64 9.73
C THR A 173 3.84 -34.79 11.00
N ILE A 174 2.89 -34.99 11.92
CA ILE A 174 2.87 -34.27 13.20
C ILE A 174 4.03 -34.67 14.11
N GLU A 175 4.45 -35.94 14.04
CA GLU A 175 5.58 -36.45 14.79
C GLU A 175 6.88 -35.75 14.40
N LYS A 176 7.09 -35.47 13.10
CA LYS A 176 8.24 -34.73 12.62
C LYS A 176 8.22 -33.29 13.13
N LEU A 177 7.08 -32.60 13.02
CA LEU A 177 6.90 -31.27 13.59
C LEU A 177 7.19 -31.26 15.09
N ASN A 178 6.58 -32.18 15.84
CA ASN A 178 6.75 -32.28 17.28
C ASN A 178 8.20 -32.48 17.69
N LYS A 179 8.94 -33.33 16.96
CA LYS A 179 10.36 -33.56 17.19
C LYS A 179 11.19 -32.30 17.00
N GLU A 180 10.93 -31.55 15.93
CA GLU A 180 11.68 -30.32 15.61
C GLU A 180 11.33 -29.15 16.55
N TRP A 181 10.04 -29.05 16.92
CA TRP A 181 9.52 -27.94 17.74
C TRP A 181 9.61 -28.20 19.25
N TYR A 182 9.96 -29.41 19.69
CA TYR A 182 9.85 -29.85 21.09
C TYR A 182 8.42 -29.70 21.62
N ARG A 183 7.44 -30.16 20.83
CA ARG A 183 6.01 -30.13 21.16
C ARG A 183 5.43 -31.54 21.17
N ARG A 184 4.14 -31.64 21.57
CA ARG A 184 3.42 -32.90 21.69
C ARG A 184 1.98 -32.76 21.20
N TYR A 185 1.83 -32.20 19.99
CA TYR A 185 0.53 -32.13 19.35
C TYR A 185 0.12 -33.53 18.88
N GLU A 186 -1.17 -33.85 18.98
CA GLU A 186 -1.73 -35.09 18.43
C GLU A 186 -2.01 -34.96 16.92
N SER A 187 -2.30 -33.75 16.45
CA SER A 187 -2.54 -33.45 15.06
C SER A 187 -2.20 -31.99 14.70
N PHE A 188 -2.15 -31.68 13.41
CA PHE A 188 -1.91 -30.31 12.94
C PHE A 188 -3.02 -29.34 13.36
N GLU A 189 -4.26 -29.83 13.56
CA GLU A 189 -5.41 -29.02 13.97
C GLU A 189 -5.26 -28.44 15.38
N GLN A 190 -4.37 -28.98 16.19
CA GLN A 190 -4.05 -28.43 17.51
C GLN A 190 -3.04 -27.27 17.46
N VAL A 191 -2.35 -27.10 16.32
CA VAL A 191 -1.35 -26.02 16.19
C VAL A 191 -2.08 -24.69 16.00
N ARG A 192 -1.63 -23.66 16.72
CA ARG A 192 -2.16 -22.30 16.63
C ARG A 192 -1.05 -21.33 16.28
N PRO A 193 -1.38 -20.21 15.59
CA PRO A 193 -0.42 -19.12 15.37
C PRO A 193 0.16 -18.59 16.68
N GLU A 194 1.49 -18.49 16.77
CA GLU A 194 2.14 -17.87 17.91
C GLU A 194 2.32 -16.35 17.66
N MET A 195 1.26 -15.59 17.86
CA MET A 195 1.24 -14.14 17.68
C MET A 195 1.80 -13.36 18.89
N ARG A 196 1.93 -14.00 20.03
CA ARG A 196 2.38 -13.33 21.25
C ARG A 196 3.90 -13.24 21.27
N ARG A 197 4.41 -12.05 21.57
CA ARG A 197 5.74 -11.89 22.13
C ARG A 197 5.73 -12.45 23.56
N ALA A 198 5.52 -13.74 23.71
CA ALA A 198 5.64 -14.34 25.03
C ALA A 198 7.06 -14.12 25.54
N PRO A 199 7.25 -13.90 26.85
CA PRO A 199 8.53 -14.11 27.44
C PRO A 199 8.85 -15.59 27.28
N TYR A 200 9.54 -15.90 26.19
CA TYR A 200 9.98 -17.26 25.96
C TYR A 200 10.93 -17.63 27.09
N SER A 201 10.58 -18.68 27.78
CA SER A 201 11.56 -19.34 28.62
C SER A 201 12.79 -19.65 27.77
N ILE A 202 13.98 -19.44 28.30
CA ILE A 202 15.23 -19.85 27.63
C ILE A 202 15.24 -21.33 27.23
N TRP A 203 14.32 -22.10 27.78
CA TRP A 203 14.11 -23.52 27.51
C TRP A 203 13.05 -23.83 26.46
N SER A 204 12.39 -22.82 25.92
CA SER A 204 11.36 -23.01 24.89
C SER A 204 11.97 -22.94 23.49
N SER A 205 11.44 -23.77 22.58
CA SER A 205 11.74 -23.65 21.16
C SER A 205 11.16 -22.37 20.59
N LEU A 206 11.94 -21.61 19.84
CA LEU A 206 11.50 -20.44 19.08
C LEU A 206 10.90 -20.81 17.72
N LEU A 207 11.03 -22.06 17.29
CA LEU A 207 10.57 -22.51 15.97
C LEU A 207 9.10 -22.20 15.69
N PRO A 208 8.14 -22.40 16.63
CA PRO A 208 6.74 -22.06 16.37
C PRO A 208 6.54 -20.62 15.94
N ALA A 209 7.21 -19.66 16.60
CA ALA A 209 7.13 -18.24 16.24
C ALA A 209 7.82 -17.96 14.89
N VAL A 210 8.99 -18.51 14.65
CA VAL A 210 9.73 -18.37 13.39
C VAL A 210 8.94 -18.94 12.22
N GLU A 211 8.33 -20.10 12.40
CA GLU A 211 7.51 -20.72 11.35
C GLU A 211 6.23 -19.93 11.08
N TYR A 212 5.62 -19.36 12.09
CA TYR A 212 4.48 -18.49 11.87
C TYR A 212 4.86 -17.21 11.11
N GLU A 213 6.00 -16.58 11.43
CA GLU A 213 6.48 -15.42 10.67
C GLU A 213 6.79 -15.78 9.20
N LYS A 214 7.37 -16.96 8.93
CA LYS A 214 7.57 -17.45 7.55
C LYS A 214 6.25 -17.68 6.83
N PHE A 215 5.28 -18.32 7.50
CA PHE A 215 3.95 -18.50 6.93
C PHE A 215 3.29 -17.17 6.60
N ARG A 216 3.41 -16.15 7.46
CA ARG A 216 2.86 -14.83 7.21
C ARG A 216 3.37 -14.24 5.90
N SER A 217 4.68 -14.32 5.63
CA SER A 217 5.25 -13.85 4.37
C SER A 217 4.67 -14.60 3.17
N VAL A 218 4.55 -15.90 3.26
CA VAL A 218 3.91 -16.73 2.22
C VAL A 218 2.45 -16.34 2.02
N ASN A 219 1.72 -16.13 3.11
CA ASN A 219 0.30 -15.75 3.06
C ASN A 219 0.10 -14.36 2.46
N VAL A 220 0.94 -13.39 2.77
CA VAL A 220 0.89 -12.05 2.13
C VAL A 220 1.10 -12.16 0.62
N THR A 221 2.09 -12.92 0.18
CA THR A 221 2.33 -13.15 -1.24
C THR A 221 1.16 -13.84 -1.94
N GLU A 222 0.50 -14.81 -1.26
CA GLU A 222 -0.72 -15.46 -1.76
C GLU A 222 -1.89 -14.49 -1.86
N ILE A 223 -2.08 -13.63 -0.87
CA ILE A 223 -3.11 -12.57 -0.90
C ILE A 223 -2.85 -11.61 -2.07
N CYS A 224 -1.61 -11.17 -2.25
CA CYS A 224 -1.26 -10.33 -3.41
C CYS A 224 -1.59 -11.05 -4.73
N ARG A 225 -1.31 -12.36 -4.83
CA ARG A 225 -1.65 -13.17 -6.00
C ARG A 225 -3.16 -13.23 -6.22
N PHE A 226 -3.92 -13.48 -5.17
CA PHE A 226 -5.39 -13.50 -5.23
C PHE A 226 -5.95 -12.17 -5.76
N LEU A 227 -5.48 -11.02 -5.24
CA LEU A 227 -5.94 -9.70 -5.68
C LEU A 227 -5.51 -9.40 -7.14
N TYR A 228 -4.27 -9.75 -7.48
CA TYR A 228 -3.78 -9.64 -8.86
C TYR A 228 -4.63 -10.47 -9.84
N ASP A 229 -4.83 -11.74 -9.55
CA ASP A 229 -5.60 -12.64 -10.40
C ASP A 229 -7.07 -12.18 -10.51
N THR A 230 -7.62 -11.66 -9.42
CA THR A 230 -8.98 -11.09 -9.39
C THR A 230 -9.09 -9.86 -10.31
N ALA A 231 -8.17 -8.91 -10.23
CA ALA A 231 -8.17 -7.75 -11.12
C ALA A 231 -7.96 -8.17 -12.58
N ARG A 232 -7.05 -9.11 -12.82
CA ARG A 232 -6.73 -9.60 -14.18
C ARG A 232 -7.91 -10.30 -14.87
N LYS A 233 -8.87 -10.86 -14.13
CA LYS A 233 -10.12 -11.39 -14.71
C LYS A 233 -10.91 -10.30 -15.46
N TYR A 234 -10.83 -9.05 -15.02
CA TYR A 234 -11.66 -7.95 -15.50
C TYR A 234 -10.91 -6.96 -16.40
N ASP A 235 -9.57 -6.98 -16.34
CA ASP A 235 -8.72 -6.15 -17.21
C ASP A 235 -7.41 -6.87 -17.54
N ASP A 236 -7.21 -7.18 -18.80
CA ASP A 236 -6.02 -7.84 -19.34
C ASP A 236 -5.01 -6.87 -19.97
N ALA A 237 -5.35 -5.59 -20.07
CA ALA A 237 -4.60 -4.58 -20.83
C ALA A 237 -3.75 -3.67 -19.91
N HIS A 238 -4.32 -3.15 -18.82
CA HIS A 238 -3.61 -2.22 -17.95
C HIS A 238 -2.69 -2.94 -16.98
N PRO A 239 -1.55 -2.34 -16.61
CA PRO A 239 -0.68 -2.91 -15.60
C PRO A 239 -1.35 -2.95 -14.22
N ILE A 240 -1.07 -4.02 -13.51
CA ILE A 240 -1.49 -4.22 -12.12
C ILE A 240 -0.28 -4.04 -11.22
N ILE A 241 -0.45 -3.23 -10.20
CA ILE A 241 0.57 -2.82 -9.23
C ILE A 241 0.25 -3.45 -7.88
N VAL A 242 1.28 -3.86 -7.19
CA VAL A 242 1.28 -4.16 -5.75
C VAL A 242 2.47 -3.44 -5.16
N ASP A 243 2.28 -2.74 -4.08
CA ASP A 243 3.40 -2.15 -3.36
C ASP A 243 3.56 -2.71 -1.95
N GLY A 244 4.83 -2.82 -1.56
CA GLY A 244 5.23 -3.17 -0.22
C GLY A 244 5.42 -1.92 0.63
N THR A 245 5.22 -2.07 1.93
CA THR A 245 5.77 -1.10 2.85
C THR A 245 7.27 -1.25 2.85
N SER A 246 7.92 -0.17 2.49
CA SER A 246 9.35 -0.15 2.31
C SER A 246 10.11 -0.81 3.44
N SER A 247 10.81 -1.83 3.03
CA SER A 247 11.85 -2.50 3.78
C SER A 247 11.48 -2.81 5.24
N ALA A 248 10.54 -3.70 5.41
CA ALA A 248 10.36 -4.41 6.67
C ALA A 248 11.73 -4.79 7.28
N VAL A 249 12.70 -5.14 6.44
CA VAL A 249 14.07 -5.50 6.82
C VAL A 249 14.85 -4.37 7.51
N VAL A 250 14.72 -3.12 7.05
CA VAL A 250 15.47 -1.99 7.61
C VAL A 250 14.70 -1.28 8.73
N ALA A 251 13.39 -1.31 8.63
CA ALA A 251 12.52 -0.54 9.50
C ALA A 251 12.23 -1.18 10.86
N GLN A 252 12.83 -2.33 11.20
CA GLN A 252 12.52 -3.15 12.38
C GLN A 252 11.06 -3.65 12.43
N ASP A 253 10.33 -3.54 11.33
CA ASP A 253 8.92 -3.91 11.19
C ASP A 253 8.71 -5.30 10.58
N VAL A 254 9.77 -6.09 10.42
CA VAL A 254 9.69 -7.45 9.84
C VAL A 254 8.61 -8.28 10.52
N THR A 255 8.47 -8.11 11.84
CA THR A 255 7.45 -8.82 12.61
C THR A 255 6.05 -8.22 12.48
N MET A 256 5.94 -7.02 11.94
CA MET A 256 4.67 -6.31 11.89
C MET A 256 4.03 -6.36 10.51
N ARG A 257 4.80 -6.17 9.46
CA ARG A 257 4.26 -6.08 8.10
C ARG A 257 4.56 -7.29 7.24
N ASN A 258 5.59 -8.01 7.54
CA ASN A 258 5.97 -9.32 7.03
C ASN A 258 5.74 -9.57 5.53
N ASN A 259 6.06 -8.57 4.72
CA ASN A 259 6.11 -8.71 3.28
C ASN A 259 7.54 -9.11 2.89
N ASP A 260 7.69 -10.25 2.23
CA ASP A 260 8.94 -10.62 1.57
C ASP A 260 8.95 -10.00 0.17
N GLU A 261 9.60 -8.85 0.04
CA GLU A 261 9.67 -8.12 -1.23
C GLU A 261 10.24 -9.00 -2.36
N PHE A 262 11.18 -9.88 -2.04
CA PHE A 262 11.84 -10.74 -3.04
C PHE A 262 10.96 -11.87 -3.56
N GLU A 263 9.88 -12.20 -2.87
CA GLU A 263 8.87 -13.15 -3.34
C GLU A 263 7.64 -12.40 -3.89
N THR A 264 7.21 -11.35 -3.22
CA THR A 264 6.02 -10.58 -3.63
C THR A 264 6.22 -9.86 -4.97
N ALA A 265 7.45 -9.39 -5.27
CA ALA A 265 7.75 -8.71 -6.53
C ALA A 265 7.51 -9.56 -7.80
N TYR A 266 7.44 -10.88 -7.69
CA TYR A 266 7.07 -11.74 -8.82
C TYR A 266 5.60 -11.69 -9.19
N VAL A 267 4.74 -11.17 -8.32
CA VAL A 267 3.27 -11.21 -8.49
C VAL A 267 2.78 -10.16 -9.47
N PRO A 268 3.01 -8.84 -9.28
CA PRO A 268 2.43 -7.78 -10.10
C PRO A 268 3.13 -7.61 -11.46
N ASP A 269 2.56 -6.75 -12.30
CA ASP A 269 3.25 -6.27 -13.50
C ASP A 269 4.28 -5.20 -13.16
N ILE A 270 3.97 -4.35 -12.18
CA ILE A 270 4.85 -3.32 -11.63
C ILE A 270 4.93 -3.53 -10.12
N TYR A 271 6.13 -3.65 -9.59
CA TYR A 271 6.33 -3.70 -8.14
C TYR A 271 6.59 -2.31 -7.58
N GLY A 272 5.85 -1.95 -6.55
CA GLY A 272 5.95 -0.66 -5.89
C GLY A 272 6.50 -0.72 -4.47
N ALA A 273 6.85 0.45 -3.95
CA ALA A 273 7.17 0.61 -2.53
C ALA A 273 6.84 2.02 -2.03
N THR A 274 6.58 2.12 -0.73
CA THR A 274 6.32 3.38 -0.03
C THR A 274 7.50 3.73 0.88
N PHE A 275 7.82 5.01 1.05
CA PHE A 275 8.98 5.44 1.82
C PHE A 275 8.69 6.61 2.76
N TYR A 276 8.89 6.39 4.06
CA TYR A 276 8.65 7.36 5.12
C TYR A 276 9.88 7.51 6.05
N PRO A 277 10.94 8.18 5.59
CA PRO A 277 12.22 8.26 6.34
C PRO A 277 12.13 8.94 7.70
N LYS A 278 11.13 9.78 7.90
CA LYS A 278 10.93 10.56 9.15
C LYS A 278 9.62 10.26 9.87
N SER A 279 8.95 9.15 9.55
CA SER A 279 7.70 8.77 10.22
C SER A 279 7.93 7.86 11.42
N TRP A 280 6.99 7.84 12.35
CA TRP A 280 6.94 6.92 13.48
C TRP A 280 8.18 6.98 14.40
N GLY A 281 8.71 8.17 14.62
CA GLY A 281 9.91 8.37 15.43
C GLY A 281 11.20 7.94 14.73
N ARG A 282 11.14 7.51 13.48
CA ARG A 282 12.32 7.19 12.67
C ARG A 282 12.97 8.46 12.16
N ASN A 283 14.27 8.44 12.10
CA ASN A 283 15.05 9.53 11.54
C ASN A 283 16.30 8.97 10.87
N TYR A 284 16.18 8.67 9.58
CA TYR A 284 17.29 8.12 8.79
C TYR A 284 18.23 9.18 8.23
N LYS A 285 17.95 10.49 8.47
CA LYS A 285 18.73 11.59 7.86
C LYS A 285 20.20 11.55 8.23
N ASP A 286 20.52 11.05 9.43
CA ASP A 286 21.89 11.07 9.95
C ASP A 286 22.71 9.86 9.46
N THR A 287 22.11 8.97 8.67
CA THR A 287 22.76 7.77 8.15
C THR A 287 22.48 7.58 6.66
N PRO A 288 23.19 8.27 5.76
CA PRO A 288 22.97 8.17 4.32
C PRO A 288 23.01 6.74 3.78
N TRP A 289 23.81 5.87 4.40
CA TRP A 289 23.89 4.45 4.05
C TRP A 289 22.59 3.70 4.34
N THR A 290 21.95 4.00 5.46
CA THR A 290 20.65 3.43 5.82
C THR A 290 19.57 3.86 4.81
N LEU A 291 19.55 5.12 4.42
CA LEU A 291 18.64 5.59 3.36
C LEU A 291 18.89 4.90 2.02
N SER A 292 20.16 4.79 1.62
CA SER A 292 20.52 4.12 0.37
C SER A 292 20.07 2.65 0.38
N MET A 293 20.30 1.94 1.47
CA MET A 293 19.83 0.57 1.63
C MET A 293 18.29 0.50 1.62
N TYR A 294 17.64 1.40 2.34
CA TYR A 294 16.19 1.51 2.45
C TYR A 294 15.51 1.64 1.08
N PHE A 295 16.00 2.54 0.22
CA PHE A 295 15.46 2.74 -1.13
C PHE A 295 15.87 1.63 -2.12
N SER A 296 16.99 0.93 -1.87
CA SER A 296 17.53 -0.04 -2.83
C SER A 296 16.95 -1.44 -2.70
N ILE A 297 16.43 -1.83 -1.53
CA ILE A 297 15.93 -3.19 -1.30
C ILE A 297 14.73 -3.52 -2.20
N PRO A 298 13.64 -2.75 -2.25
CA PRO A 298 12.52 -3.05 -3.13
C PRO A 298 12.90 -2.96 -4.62
N ALA A 299 13.79 -2.01 -4.98
CA ALA A 299 14.33 -1.93 -6.33
C ALA A 299 15.14 -3.19 -6.71
N GLY A 300 15.88 -3.74 -5.76
CA GLY A 300 16.60 -5.02 -5.92
C GLY A 300 15.65 -6.19 -6.12
N ALA A 301 14.54 -6.22 -5.37
CA ALA A 301 13.49 -7.24 -5.49
C ALA A 301 12.81 -7.17 -6.87
N ALA A 302 12.40 -5.98 -7.30
CA ALA A 302 11.81 -5.77 -8.62
C ALA A 302 12.76 -6.19 -9.74
N ARG A 303 14.06 -5.82 -9.64
CA ARG A 303 15.09 -6.22 -10.61
C ARG A 303 15.28 -7.73 -10.67
N LYS A 304 15.31 -8.41 -9.52
CA LYS A 304 15.39 -9.88 -9.46
C LYS A 304 14.18 -10.52 -10.14
N ALA A 305 13.00 -9.95 -9.97
CA ALA A 305 11.77 -10.42 -10.58
C ALA A 305 11.61 -9.99 -12.05
N HIS A 306 12.52 -9.20 -12.60
CA HIS A 306 12.44 -8.61 -13.95
C HIS A 306 11.18 -7.75 -14.15
N LYS A 307 10.80 -6.97 -13.13
CA LYS A 307 9.64 -6.09 -13.14
C LYS A 307 10.05 -4.62 -13.16
N PRO A 308 9.27 -3.74 -13.81
CA PRO A 308 9.35 -2.31 -13.57
C PRO A 308 9.18 -2.00 -12.08
N TYR A 309 9.84 -0.96 -11.62
CA TYR A 309 9.80 -0.55 -10.23
C TYR A 309 9.24 0.87 -10.08
N PHE A 310 8.30 1.05 -9.15
CA PHE A 310 7.74 2.35 -8.81
C PHE A 310 8.01 2.68 -7.33
N VAL A 311 8.14 3.96 -7.04
CA VAL A 311 7.95 4.50 -5.70
C VAL A 311 6.52 5.05 -5.65
N ASN A 312 5.61 4.32 -5.02
CA ASN A 312 4.19 4.68 -4.97
C ASN A 312 3.92 5.82 -3.99
N GLU A 313 4.76 5.92 -2.95
CA GLU A 313 4.67 7.01 -1.99
C GLU A 313 6.07 7.38 -1.49
N LEU A 314 6.45 8.64 -1.62
CA LEU A 314 7.58 9.22 -0.89
C LEU A 314 7.08 10.30 0.04
N GLN A 315 7.44 10.21 1.32
CA GLN A 315 7.09 11.18 2.35
C GLN A 315 7.49 12.61 1.96
N THR A 316 6.56 13.56 2.05
CA THR A 316 6.80 14.99 1.80
C THR A 316 6.65 15.86 3.04
N HIS A 317 6.07 15.35 4.12
CA HIS A 317 5.70 16.14 5.31
C HIS A 317 5.55 15.25 6.55
N THR A 318 5.34 15.87 7.70
CA THR A 318 4.91 15.16 8.92
C THR A 318 3.54 14.54 8.69
N GLN A 319 3.45 13.23 8.84
CA GLN A 319 2.33 12.43 8.35
C GLN A 319 1.16 12.33 9.35
N SER A 320 1.42 12.36 10.65
CA SER A 320 0.41 12.05 11.66
C SER A 320 0.47 13.01 12.84
N VAL A 321 -0.70 13.38 13.36
CA VAL A 321 -0.83 14.15 14.61
C VAL A 321 -0.60 13.29 15.86
N LEU A 322 -0.77 11.98 15.73
CA LEU A 322 -0.61 11.03 16.85
C LEU A 322 0.85 10.69 17.10
N THR A 323 1.65 10.64 16.05
CA THR A 323 3.08 10.36 16.12
C THR A 323 3.85 11.39 15.30
N PRO A 324 3.93 12.63 15.77
CA PRO A 324 4.58 13.68 15.02
C PRO A 324 6.06 13.33 14.81
N GLY A 325 6.43 13.23 13.56
CA GLY A 325 7.83 13.14 13.14
C GLY A 325 8.43 14.53 12.93
N SER A 326 9.71 14.57 12.57
CA SER A 326 10.32 15.83 12.10
C SER A 326 9.74 16.23 10.74
N GLU A 327 9.59 17.51 10.51
CA GLU A 327 9.19 18.05 9.21
C GLU A 327 10.23 17.72 8.14
N VAL A 328 9.77 17.46 6.93
CA VAL A 328 10.62 17.25 5.75
C VAL A 328 10.87 18.59 5.08
N ASN A 329 12.14 18.98 4.95
CA ASN A 329 12.51 20.19 4.21
C ASN A 329 12.73 19.91 2.71
N CYS A 330 12.88 20.98 1.92
CA CYS A 330 13.03 20.87 0.47
C CYS A 330 14.30 20.12 0.05
N GLU A 331 15.41 20.32 0.75
CA GLU A 331 16.70 19.69 0.42
C GLU A 331 16.66 18.18 0.68
N GLU A 332 16.01 17.76 1.77
CA GLU A 332 15.78 16.35 2.06
C GLU A 332 14.90 15.71 0.98
N LEU A 333 13.79 16.37 0.64
CA LEU A 333 12.87 15.85 -0.36
C LEU A 333 13.54 15.70 -1.74
N VAL A 334 14.32 16.71 -2.17
CA VAL A 334 15.10 16.65 -3.41
C VAL A 334 16.13 15.52 -3.36
N SER A 335 16.87 15.41 -2.25
CA SER A 335 17.89 14.37 -2.08
C SER A 335 17.28 12.97 -2.12
N TRP A 336 16.18 12.74 -1.41
CA TRP A 336 15.50 11.44 -1.40
C TRP A 336 14.92 11.07 -2.76
N THR A 337 14.33 12.07 -3.45
CA THR A 337 13.82 11.88 -4.82
C THR A 337 14.95 11.46 -5.77
N LEU A 338 16.11 12.12 -5.72
CA LEU A 338 17.26 11.73 -6.53
C LEU A 338 17.78 10.34 -6.16
N MET A 339 17.88 10.03 -4.87
CA MET A 339 18.28 8.69 -4.42
C MET A 339 17.34 7.59 -4.95
N CYS A 340 16.02 7.83 -4.91
CA CYS A 340 15.05 6.92 -5.50
C CYS A 340 15.26 6.78 -7.03
N ILE A 341 15.43 7.89 -7.76
CA ILE A 341 15.68 7.88 -9.21
C ILE A 341 16.92 7.06 -9.56
N PHE A 342 17.99 7.18 -8.78
CA PHE A 342 19.23 6.42 -8.99
C PHE A 342 19.08 4.91 -8.72
N THR A 343 17.99 4.45 -8.12
CA THR A 343 17.70 3.00 -8.03
C THR A 343 17.22 2.41 -9.36
N GLY A 344 16.91 3.25 -10.37
CA GLY A 344 16.45 2.82 -11.69
C GLY A 344 14.95 2.61 -11.77
N LEU A 345 14.16 3.41 -11.06
CA LEU A 345 12.70 3.34 -11.07
C LEU A 345 12.09 3.84 -12.39
N SER A 346 10.90 3.36 -12.71
CA SER A 346 10.11 3.72 -13.89
C SER A 346 9.07 4.80 -13.61
N GLY A 347 8.71 5.00 -12.37
CA GLY A 347 7.75 6.02 -11.96
C GLY A 347 7.82 6.28 -10.45
N MET A 348 7.35 7.47 -10.07
CA MET A 348 7.40 7.91 -8.69
C MET A 348 6.25 8.82 -8.33
N GLN A 349 5.76 8.67 -7.12
CA GLN A 349 4.74 9.52 -6.55
C GLN A 349 5.11 9.98 -5.14
N LEU A 350 4.60 11.14 -4.81
CA LEU A 350 4.83 11.83 -3.55
C LEU A 350 3.59 11.69 -2.66
N TRP A 351 3.79 11.43 -1.38
CA TRP A 351 2.73 11.43 -0.39
C TRP A 351 2.72 12.76 0.34
N ARG A 352 1.82 13.67 0.09
CA ARG A 352 0.69 13.68 -0.86
C ARG A 352 0.50 15.09 -1.39
N TRP A 353 -0.40 15.27 -2.36
CA TRP A 353 -0.65 16.58 -2.93
C TRP A 353 -1.30 17.51 -1.91
N ARG A 354 -2.53 17.26 -1.53
CA ARG A 354 -3.33 18.11 -0.66
C ARG A 354 -3.35 17.59 0.79
N PRO A 355 -3.33 18.47 1.83
CA PRO A 355 -3.56 18.05 3.21
C PRO A 355 -4.92 17.38 3.38
N PHE A 356 -5.04 16.38 4.27
CA PHE A 356 -6.33 15.87 4.67
C PHE A 356 -7.13 16.89 5.49
N LEU A 357 -8.45 16.89 5.27
CA LEU A 357 -9.38 17.67 6.07
C LEU A 357 -9.73 16.94 7.38
N HIS A 358 -9.71 15.62 7.36
CA HIS A 358 -10.19 14.78 8.44
C HIS A 358 -9.19 13.68 8.83
N GLY A 359 -9.39 13.09 10.00
CA GLY A 359 -8.64 11.93 10.47
C GLY A 359 -7.31 12.28 11.14
N TYR A 360 -6.62 11.24 11.60
CA TYR A 360 -5.36 11.38 12.34
C TYR A 360 -4.18 11.86 11.49
N GLN A 361 -4.30 11.77 10.17
CA GLN A 361 -3.33 12.33 9.23
C GLN A 361 -3.68 13.77 8.79
N ALA A 362 -4.70 14.39 9.38
CA ALA A 362 -5.04 15.78 9.13
C ALA A 362 -4.05 16.74 9.82
N THR A 363 -2.81 16.71 9.38
CA THR A 363 -1.71 17.52 9.92
C THR A 363 -1.69 18.95 9.36
N GLY A 364 -2.57 19.29 8.43
CA GLY A 364 -2.53 20.52 7.65
C GLY A 364 -1.35 20.59 6.67
N ARG A 365 -0.72 19.45 6.36
CA ARG A 365 0.53 19.36 5.60
C ARG A 365 0.35 18.49 4.35
N GLY A 366 1.05 18.88 3.29
CA GLY A 366 1.09 18.23 1.98
C GLY A 366 2.06 18.99 1.07
N LEU A 367 1.92 18.84 -0.23
CA LEU A 367 2.60 19.66 -1.24
C LEU A 367 1.87 20.99 -1.50
N THR A 368 0.70 21.17 -0.89
CA THR A 368 -0.06 22.41 -0.94
C THR A 368 -0.37 22.91 0.46
N LEU A 369 -0.81 24.16 0.54
CA LEU A 369 -1.54 24.71 1.67
C LEU A 369 -2.97 24.13 1.68
N MET A 370 -3.72 24.39 2.75
CA MET A 370 -5.11 23.90 2.89
C MET A 370 -6.03 24.41 1.77
N ASP A 371 -5.77 25.59 1.22
CA ASP A 371 -6.52 26.16 0.11
C ASP A 371 -6.14 25.59 -1.28
N GLY A 372 -5.21 24.63 -1.33
CA GLY A 372 -4.73 24.02 -2.56
C GLY A 372 -3.62 24.78 -3.29
N THR A 373 -3.10 25.88 -2.72
CA THR A 373 -1.96 26.62 -3.28
C THR A 373 -0.68 25.79 -3.10
N PRO A 374 0.12 25.53 -4.17
CA PRO A 374 1.40 24.86 -4.05
C PRO A 374 2.35 25.57 -3.07
N ASN A 375 3.04 24.80 -2.25
CA ASN A 375 4.02 25.31 -1.29
C ASN A 375 5.46 25.13 -1.78
N GLU A 376 6.45 25.53 -0.95
CA GLU A 376 7.87 25.48 -1.29
C GLU A 376 8.37 24.09 -1.70
N ARG A 377 7.77 23.03 -1.17
CA ARG A 377 8.13 21.63 -1.53
C ARG A 377 7.63 21.27 -2.94
N ALA A 378 6.42 21.69 -3.29
CA ALA A 378 5.91 21.53 -4.65
C ALA A 378 6.76 22.31 -5.66
N GLU A 379 7.18 23.53 -5.31
CA GLU A 379 8.05 24.36 -6.16
C GLU A 379 9.44 23.73 -6.32
N ALA A 380 10.01 23.18 -5.25
CA ALA A 380 11.28 22.46 -5.30
C ALA A 380 11.19 21.23 -6.22
N MET A 381 10.11 20.45 -6.13
CA MET A 381 9.89 19.29 -7.01
C MET A 381 9.66 19.73 -8.46
N SER A 382 8.91 20.80 -8.69
CA SER A 382 8.73 21.38 -10.03
C SER A 382 10.08 21.78 -10.65
N SER A 383 10.94 22.39 -9.87
CA SER A 383 12.28 22.79 -10.30
C SER A 383 13.16 21.59 -10.62
N LEU A 384 13.14 20.55 -9.77
CA LEU A 384 13.86 19.31 -9.99
C LEU A 384 13.40 18.62 -11.28
N MET A 385 12.08 18.52 -11.50
CA MET A 385 11.52 17.85 -12.68
C MET A 385 11.83 18.58 -13.98
N ARG A 386 11.92 19.90 -13.96
CA ARG A 386 12.42 20.67 -15.12
C ARG A 386 13.86 20.30 -15.48
N VAL A 387 14.72 20.15 -14.50
CA VAL A 387 16.12 19.72 -14.71
C VAL A 387 16.19 18.30 -15.26
N ILE A 388 15.43 17.37 -14.67
CA ILE A 388 15.42 15.95 -15.12
C ILE A 388 14.93 15.81 -16.56
N ARG A 389 13.91 16.57 -16.95
CA ARG A 389 13.33 16.49 -18.31
C ARG A 389 14.15 17.22 -19.37
N SER A 390 15.02 18.14 -18.96
CA SER A 390 15.89 18.88 -19.89
C SER A 390 17.19 18.15 -20.23
N ASN A 391 17.52 17.08 -19.53
CA ASN A 391 18.70 16.23 -19.72
C ASN A 391 18.32 14.81 -20.12
#